data_5374843d691e7bfe4b6ca72c06ddb43f
#
_entry.id   5374843d691e7bfe4b6ca72c06ddb43f
#
_cell.length_a   1.000
_cell.length_b   1.000
_cell.length_c   1.000
_cell.angle_alpha   90.00
_cell.angle_beta   90.00
_cell.angle_gamma   90.00
#
_symmetry.space_group_name_H-M   'P 1'
#
loop_
_entity.id
_entity.type
_entity.pdbx_description
1 polymer ?
#
loop_
_entity_poly.entity_id
_entity_poly.type
_entity_poly.pdbx_seq_one_letter_code
_entity_poly.pdbx_strand_id
1 'polypeptide(L)'
;ETITEVPTHTIHYGHVMDGDETVDEVLVMVMRGPRTFTGEDTVEINCHGGTYVVSRVLKTVLKYGARAAEPGEFTKRAFLNGKMDLSQAEAVIDVITSENEYALQSSISQLKGSVKNRIKEIREKIIYHTAFIETALDDPEHISVDGYGEVLKEAAEEVIGQLKELIDSSDDGRIMKEGIQTVILGKPNA
;
A
#
# COMPACT_ATOMS: atom_id res chain seq x y z
N GLU A 1 -29.57 16.40 11.67
CA GLU A 1 -28.28 16.85 11.07
C GLU A 1 -28.12 16.17 9.72
N THR A 2 -27.72 16.93 8.71
CA THR A 2 -27.46 16.39 7.39
C THR A 2 -26.06 15.77 7.40
N ILE A 3 -25.93 14.49 7.02
CA ILE A 3 -24.67 13.73 7.05
C ILE A 3 -23.52 14.43 6.26
N THR A 4 -23.88 15.31 5.33
CA THR A 4 -22.95 16.11 4.54
C THR A 4 -22.30 17.27 5.29
N GLU A 5 -22.83 17.64 6.46
CA GLU A 5 -22.37 18.81 7.25
C GLU A 5 -21.66 18.41 8.55
N VAL A 6 -21.64 17.11 8.86
CA VAL A 6 -21.01 16.62 10.10
C VAL A 6 -19.46 16.69 10.03
N PRO A 7 -18.80 16.82 11.19
CA PRO A 7 -17.34 16.81 11.25
C PRO A 7 -16.74 15.52 10.72
N THR A 8 -15.50 15.60 10.23
CA THR A 8 -14.75 14.41 9.80
C THR A 8 -14.38 13.49 10.97
N HIS A 9 -14.30 12.19 10.71
CA HIS A 9 -13.97 11.14 11.69
C HIS A 9 -15.00 11.06 12.82
N THR A 10 -16.27 11.18 12.49
CA THR A 10 -17.39 11.03 13.41
C THR A 10 -18.29 9.88 12.99
N ILE A 11 -18.96 9.29 13.97
CA ILE A 11 -19.90 8.18 13.79
C ILE A 11 -21.30 8.68 14.16
N HIS A 12 -22.26 8.42 13.29
CA HIS A 12 -23.63 8.84 13.44
C HIS A 12 -24.57 7.64 13.37
N TYR A 13 -25.53 7.59 14.28
CA TYR A 13 -26.64 6.65 14.20
C TYR A 13 -27.69 7.18 13.21
N GLY A 14 -28.22 6.28 12.39
CA GLY A 14 -29.24 6.63 11.41
C GLY A 14 -29.89 5.42 10.75
N HIS A 15 -30.63 5.67 9.70
CA HIS A 15 -31.38 4.66 8.96
C HIS A 15 -31.04 4.73 7.48
N VAL A 16 -30.87 3.58 6.84
CA VAL A 16 -30.86 3.48 5.38
C VAL A 16 -32.30 3.39 4.91
N MET A 17 -32.72 4.36 4.09
CA MET A 17 -34.06 4.47 3.57
C MET A 17 -34.12 4.13 2.08
N ASP A 18 -35.15 3.42 1.64
CA ASP A 18 -35.51 3.24 0.24
C ASP A 18 -36.92 3.82 0.00
N GLY A 19 -36.99 5.09 -0.40
CA GLY A 19 -38.20 5.86 -0.34
C GLY A 19 -38.68 6.04 1.12
N ASP A 20 -39.90 5.59 1.42
CA ASP A 20 -40.46 5.64 2.76
C ASP A 20 -40.18 4.37 3.60
N GLU A 21 -39.54 3.35 3.00
CA GLU A 21 -39.23 2.10 3.68
C GLU A 21 -37.87 2.20 4.40
N THR A 22 -37.83 1.87 5.69
CA THR A 22 -36.57 1.67 6.42
C THR A 22 -35.98 0.32 6.05
N VAL A 23 -34.79 0.34 5.45
CA VAL A 23 -34.05 -0.87 5.06
C VAL A 23 -33.30 -1.45 6.25
N ASP A 24 -32.62 -0.59 7.00
CA ASP A 24 -31.87 -1.00 8.21
C ASP A 24 -31.53 0.21 9.09
N GLU A 25 -31.28 -0.06 10.38
CA GLU A 25 -30.67 0.86 11.32
C GLU A 25 -29.15 0.69 11.28
N VAL A 26 -28.41 1.79 11.13
CA VAL A 26 -26.98 1.74 10.83
C VAL A 26 -26.16 2.75 11.63
N LEU A 27 -24.88 2.46 11.75
CA LEU A 27 -23.89 3.46 12.12
C LEU A 27 -23.15 3.92 10.86
N VAL A 28 -23.12 5.23 10.66
CA VAL A 28 -22.46 5.84 9.49
C VAL A 28 -21.22 6.58 9.96
N MET A 29 -20.07 6.17 9.47
CA MET A 29 -18.79 6.84 9.72
C MET A 29 -18.49 7.77 8.55
N VAL A 30 -18.22 9.05 8.85
CA VAL A 30 -17.87 10.07 7.84
C VAL A 30 -16.42 10.46 8.00
N MET A 31 -15.65 10.27 6.94
CA MET A 31 -14.22 10.60 6.89
C MET A 31 -13.93 11.47 5.67
N ARG A 32 -13.40 12.67 5.89
CA ARG A 32 -13.05 13.59 4.80
C ARG A 32 -11.56 13.53 4.50
N GLY A 33 -11.24 13.61 3.22
CA GLY A 33 -9.86 13.72 2.76
C GLY A 33 -9.12 14.90 3.40
N PRO A 34 -7.79 14.85 3.41
CA PRO A 34 -6.91 13.79 2.88
C PRO A 34 -6.61 12.66 3.89
N ARG A 35 -7.13 12.68 5.12
CA ARG A 35 -6.84 11.67 6.16
C ARG A 35 -7.76 10.45 6.08
N THR A 36 -7.86 9.85 4.89
CA THR A 36 -8.60 8.63 4.61
C THR A 36 -7.68 7.64 3.90
N PHE A 37 -8.14 6.41 3.70
CA PHE A 37 -7.36 5.39 2.99
C PHE A 37 -7.03 5.83 1.56
N THR A 38 -8.03 6.29 0.81
CA THR A 38 -7.85 6.74 -0.57
C THR A 38 -7.34 8.17 -0.71
N GLY A 39 -7.39 8.97 0.36
CA GLY A 39 -7.16 10.42 0.32
C GLY A 39 -8.40 11.23 -0.10
N GLU A 40 -9.50 10.56 -0.46
CA GLU A 40 -10.78 11.14 -0.85
C GLU A 40 -11.78 11.06 0.30
N ASP A 41 -12.89 11.80 0.21
CA ASP A 41 -13.99 11.67 1.16
C ASP A 41 -14.54 10.24 1.14
N THR A 42 -14.72 9.66 2.30
CA THR A 42 -15.16 8.28 2.48
C THR A 42 -16.30 8.22 3.48
N VAL A 43 -17.29 7.41 3.19
CA VAL A 43 -18.38 7.09 4.10
C VAL A 43 -18.42 5.57 4.26
N GLU A 44 -18.46 5.11 5.51
CA GLU A 44 -18.67 3.70 5.83
C GLU A 44 -20.04 3.52 6.48
N ILE A 45 -20.81 2.54 6.00
CA ILE A 45 -22.12 2.19 6.53
C ILE A 45 -22.02 0.84 7.21
N ASN A 46 -22.13 0.82 8.52
CA ASN A 46 -22.11 -0.38 9.35
C ASN A 46 -23.56 -0.81 9.58
N CYS A 47 -24.01 -1.82 8.86
CA CYS A 47 -25.36 -2.38 8.93
C CYS A 47 -25.39 -3.69 9.73
N HIS A 48 -26.59 -4.19 10.04
CA HIS A 48 -26.75 -5.49 10.68
C HIS A 48 -26.18 -6.60 9.80
N GLY A 49 -25.49 -7.55 10.46
CA GLY A 49 -24.88 -8.71 9.80
C GLY A 49 -25.95 -9.70 9.32
N GLY A 50 -25.86 -10.06 8.06
CA GLY A 50 -26.75 -11.00 7.41
C GLY A 50 -26.74 -10.75 5.92
N THR A 51 -26.54 -11.80 5.11
CA THR A 51 -26.38 -11.69 3.66
C THR A 51 -27.52 -10.92 2.98
N TYR A 52 -28.74 -11.09 3.48
CA TYR A 52 -29.91 -10.41 2.93
C TYR A 52 -29.90 -8.90 3.22
N VAL A 53 -29.66 -8.52 4.48
CA VAL A 53 -29.63 -7.09 4.89
C VAL A 53 -28.50 -6.36 4.18
N VAL A 54 -27.29 -6.91 4.22
CA VAL A 54 -26.12 -6.35 3.50
C VAL A 54 -26.41 -6.17 2.02
N SER A 55 -27.02 -7.17 1.37
CA SER A 55 -27.44 -7.10 -0.04
C SER A 55 -28.48 -6.01 -0.30
N ARG A 56 -29.46 -5.84 0.61
CA ARG A 56 -30.50 -4.80 0.53
C ARG A 56 -29.87 -3.40 0.65
N VAL A 57 -29.01 -3.18 1.66
CA VAL A 57 -28.31 -1.91 1.86
C VAL A 57 -27.46 -1.58 0.63
N LEU A 58 -26.67 -2.53 0.13
CA LEU A 58 -25.84 -2.34 -1.08
C LEU A 58 -26.72 -1.96 -2.30
N LYS A 59 -27.80 -2.68 -2.55
CA LYS A 59 -28.70 -2.39 -3.67
C LYS A 59 -29.32 -1.00 -3.54
N THR A 60 -29.68 -0.58 -2.33
CA THR A 60 -30.22 0.77 -2.07
C THR A 60 -29.17 1.83 -2.39
N VAL A 61 -27.93 1.68 -1.92
CA VAL A 61 -26.84 2.62 -2.22
C VAL A 61 -26.58 2.72 -3.74
N LEU A 62 -26.57 1.59 -4.44
CA LEU A 62 -26.42 1.56 -5.91
C LEU A 62 -27.60 2.23 -6.64
N LYS A 63 -28.85 2.02 -6.17
CA LYS A 63 -30.05 2.65 -6.71
C LYS A 63 -29.98 4.18 -6.62
N TYR A 64 -29.39 4.71 -5.56
CA TYR A 64 -29.25 6.15 -5.34
C TYR A 64 -27.96 6.77 -5.92
N GLY A 65 -27.29 6.09 -6.84
CA GLY A 65 -26.27 6.68 -7.71
C GLY A 65 -24.84 6.26 -7.44
N ALA A 66 -24.58 5.40 -6.46
CA ALA A 66 -23.29 4.77 -6.34
C ALA A 66 -23.10 3.70 -7.44
N ARG A 67 -21.87 3.34 -7.70
CA ARG A 67 -21.51 2.16 -8.50
C ARG A 67 -20.65 1.19 -7.68
N ALA A 68 -20.67 -0.07 -8.03
CA ALA A 68 -19.73 -1.02 -7.46
C ALA A 68 -18.29 -0.64 -7.83
N ALA A 69 -17.40 -0.72 -6.86
CA ALA A 69 -15.98 -0.56 -7.12
C ALA A 69 -15.41 -1.78 -7.83
N GLU A 70 -14.42 -1.56 -8.69
CA GLU A 70 -13.65 -2.64 -9.30
C GLU A 70 -12.71 -3.28 -8.26
N PRO A 71 -12.29 -4.55 -8.45
CA PRO A 71 -11.28 -5.15 -7.60
C PRO A 71 -10.01 -4.29 -7.52
N GLY A 72 -9.56 -3.97 -6.30
CA GLY A 72 -8.38 -3.14 -6.07
C GLY A 72 -8.57 -1.63 -6.30
N GLU A 73 -9.78 -1.15 -6.61
CA GLU A 73 -10.02 0.26 -6.92
C GLU A 73 -9.64 1.20 -5.77
N PHE A 74 -9.91 0.84 -4.52
CA PHE A 74 -9.54 1.66 -3.36
C PHE A 74 -8.02 1.83 -3.26
N THR A 75 -7.26 0.75 -3.42
CA THR A 75 -5.78 0.77 -3.42
C THR A 75 -5.24 1.56 -4.60
N LYS A 76 -5.81 1.40 -5.80
CA LYS A 76 -5.47 2.18 -6.99
C LYS A 76 -5.68 3.68 -6.76
N ARG A 77 -6.79 4.09 -6.17
CA ARG A 77 -7.06 5.50 -5.83
C ARG A 77 -6.07 6.03 -4.80
N ALA A 78 -5.78 5.25 -3.76
CA ALA A 78 -4.77 5.61 -2.76
C ALA A 78 -3.40 5.84 -3.39
N PHE A 79 -2.98 4.97 -4.33
CA PHE A 79 -1.74 5.15 -5.09
C PHE A 79 -1.77 6.42 -5.96
N LEU A 80 -2.83 6.64 -6.74
CA LEU A 80 -2.95 7.82 -7.61
C LEU A 80 -2.97 9.13 -6.81
N ASN A 81 -3.52 9.12 -5.60
CA ASN A 81 -3.56 10.26 -4.69
C ASN A 81 -2.28 10.39 -3.83
N GLY A 82 -1.23 9.62 -4.11
CA GLY A 82 0.06 9.70 -3.42
C GLY A 82 0.05 9.24 -1.96
N LYS A 83 -0.98 8.50 -1.53
CA LYS A 83 -1.09 7.95 -0.16
C LYS A 83 -0.12 6.80 0.08
N MET A 84 0.20 6.07 -0.97
CA MET A 84 1.12 4.94 -0.96
C MET A 84 1.86 4.85 -2.30
N ASP A 85 2.98 4.17 -2.32
CA ASP A 85 3.69 3.82 -3.55
C ASP A 85 3.25 2.45 -4.08
N LEU A 86 3.82 2.04 -5.22
CA LEU A 86 3.45 0.78 -5.87
C LEU A 86 3.77 -0.44 -5.00
N SER A 87 4.92 -0.44 -4.31
CA SER A 87 5.29 -1.56 -3.44
C SER A 87 4.35 -1.72 -2.24
N GLN A 88 3.88 -0.59 -1.70
CA GLN A 88 2.88 -0.57 -0.64
C GLN A 88 1.50 -1.01 -1.16
N ALA A 89 1.14 -0.63 -2.40
CA ALA A 89 -0.11 -1.04 -3.02
C ALA A 89 -0.16 -2.56 -3.26
N GLU A 90 0.95 -3.16 -3.70
CA GLU A 90 1.10 -4.62 -3.81
C GLU A 90 1.01 -5.31 -2.44
N ALA A 91 1.64 -4.72 -1.42
CA ALA A 91 1.61 -5.27 -0.07
C ALA A 91 0.19 -5.34 0.53
N VAL A 92 -0.77 -4.51 0.08
CA VAL A 92 -2.16 -4.58 0.55
C VAL A 92 -2.78 -5.94 0.22
N ILE A 93 -2.63 -6.42 -1.03
CA ILE A 93 -3.18 -7.73 -1.41
C ILE A 93 -2.42 -8.84 -0.72
N ASP A 94 -1.11 -8.70 -0.54
CA ASP A 94 -0.28 -9.68 0.13
C ASP A 94 -0.66 -9.87 1.60
N VAL A 95 -1.01 -8.80 2.31
CA VAL A 95 -1.57 -8.89 3.67
C VAL A 95 -2.88 -9.68 3.67
N ILE A 96 -3.77 -9.39 2.71
CA ILE A 96 -5.10 -10.03 2.62
C ILE A 96 -4.98 -11.53 2.31
N THR A 97 -4.02 -11.90 1.46
CA THR A 97 -3.82 -13.28 0.98
C THR A 97 -2.77 -14.07 1.77
N SER A 98 -2.21 -13.50 2.82
CA SER A 98 -1.20 -14.18 3.63
C SER A 98 -1.75 -15.45 4.28
N GLU A 99 -1.08 -16.57 4.08
CA GLU A 99 -1.47 -17.88 4.61
C GLU A 99 -0.66 -18.31 5.84
N ASN A 100 0.38 -17.55 6.19
CA ASN A 100 1.22 -17.83 7.34
C ASN A 100 1.76 -16.54 7.99
N GLU A 101 2.26 -16.67 9.21
CA GLU A 101 2.76 -15.54 10.01
C GLU A 101 3.92 -14.81 9.34
N TYR A 102 4.84 -15.53 8.69
CA TYR A 102 5.99 -14.91 8.01
C TYR A 102 5.55 -14.07 6.82
N ALA A 103 4.65 -14.60 5.98
CA ALA A 103 4.08 -13.86 4.86
C ALA A 103 3.38 -12.59 5.34
N LEU A 104 2.57 -12.70 6.40
CA LEU A 104 1.87 -11.57 7.00
C LEU A 104 2.84 -10.50 7.52
N GLN A 105 3.85 -10.88 8.31
CA GLN A 105 4.84 -9.94 8.86
C GLN A 105 5.65 -9.24 7.76
N SER A 106 6.07 -9.99 6.74
CA SER A 106 6.77 -9.43 5.58
C SER A 106 5.90 -8.41 4.86
N SER A 107 4.66 -8.75 4.56
CA SER A 107 3.70 -7.87 3.87
C SER A 107 3.38 -6.62 4.70
N ILE A 108 3.22 -6.74 6.02
CA ILE A 108 3.04 -5.59 6.93
C ILE A 108 4.28 -4.69 6.91
N SER A 109 5.49 -5.26 6.91
CA SER A 109 6.73 -4.48 6.83
C SER A 109 6.81 -3.69 5.52
N GLN A 110 6.48 -4.33 4.40
CA GLN A 110 6.44 -3.70 3.09
C GLN A 110 5.36 -2.60 3.03
N LEU A 111 4.17 -2.86 3.57
CA LEU A 111 3.09 -1.87 3.68
C LEU A 111 3.50 -0.64 4.49
N LYS A 112 4.33 -0.82 5.53
CA LYS A 112 4.93 0.28 6.30
C LYS A 112 6.03 1.04 5.54
N GLY A 113 6.39 0.60 4.33
CA GLY A 113 7.34 1.28 3.45
C GLY A 113 8.79 0.88 3.65
N SER A 114 9.08 -0.32 4.14
CA SER A 114 10.46 -0.79 4.34
C SER A 114 11.28 -0.74 3.04
N VAL A 115 10.74 -1.26 1.93
CA VAL A 115 11.38 -1.23 0.61
C VAL A 115 11.54 0.20 0.11
N LYS A 116 10.48 1.02 0.21
CA LYS A 116 10.51 2.44 -0.17
C LYS A 116 11.64 3.20 0.52
N ASN A 117 11.76 3.04 1.84
CA ASN A 117 12.77 3.74 2.62
C ASN A 117 14.19 3.31 2.21
N ARG A 118 14.39 2.01 2.00
CA ARG A 118 15.69 1.48 1.56
C ARG A 118 16.09 2.01 0.18
N ILE A 119 15.17 2.02 -0.78
CA ILE A 119 15.42 2.60 -2.12
C ILE A 119 15.66 4.11 -2.03
N LYS A 120 14.95 4.81 -1.14
CA LYS A 120 15.18 6.24 -0.92
C LYS A 120 16.60 6.51 -0.40
N GLU A 121 17.08 5.75 0.59
CA GLU A 121 18.44 5.87 1.13
C GLU A 121 19.50 5.64 0.04
N ILE A 122 19.34 4.60 -0.78
CA ILE A 122 20.23 4.31 -1.91
C ILE A 122 20.23 5.46 -2.92
N ARG A 123 19.04 5.96 -3.28
CA ARG A 123 18.88 7.09 -4.20
C ARG A 123 19.55 8.36 -3.68
N GLU A 124 19.41 8.66 -2.39
CA GLU A 124 20.02 9.84 -1.77
C GLU A 124 21.56 9.77 -1.82
N LYS A 125 22.15 8.59 -1.63
CA LYS A 125 23.61 8.39 -1.82
C LYS A 125 24.04 8.70 -3.25
N ILE A 126 23.33 8.18 -4.25
CA ILE A 126 23.66 8.43 -5.67
C ILE A 126 23.54 9.93 -5.97
N ILE A 127 22.45 10.57 -5.55
CA ILE A 127 22.22 12.01 -5.77
C ILE A 127 23.33 12.84 -5.12
N TYR A 128 23.78 12.49 -3.91
CA TYR A 128 24.87 13.20 -3.23
C TYR A 128 26.14 13.20 -4.09
N HIS A 129 26.55 12.04 -4.60
CA HIS A 129 27.75 11.95 -5.42
C HIS A 129 27.61 12.64 -6.78
N THR A 130 26.41 12.55 -7.38
CA THR A 130 26.10 13.26 -8.64
C THR A 130 26.18 14.77 -8.44
N ALA A 131 25.55 15.31 -7.39
CA ALA A 131 25.59 16.72 -7.08
C ALA A 131 27.00 17.23 -6.79
N PHE A 132 27.82 16.43 -6.09
CA PHE A 132 29.22 16.79 -5.86
C PHE A 132 29.98 16.92 -7.18
N ILE A 133 29.85 15.95 -8.08
CA ILE A 133 30.51 15.97 -9.39
C ILE A 133 30.04 17.18 -10.22
N GLU A 134 28.74 17.45 -10.26
CA GLU A 134 28.18 18.62 -10.95
C GLU A 134 28.75 19.92 -10.39
N THR A 135 28.80 20.05 -9.06
CA THR A 135 29.36 21.25 -8.41
C THR A 135 30.86 21.43 -8.72
N ALA A 136 31.61 20.34 -8.75
CA ALA A 136 33.04 20.39 -9.06
C ALA A 136 33.31 20.71 -10.55
N LEU A 137 32.40 20.33 -11.45
CA LEU A 137 32.49 20.71 -12.86
C LEU A 137 32.12 22.20 -13.09
N ASP A 138 31.21 22.74 -12.29
CA ASP A 138 30.81 24.14 -12.36
C ASP A 138 31.87 25.08 -11.75
N ASP A 139 32.60 24.64 -10.73
CA ASP A 139 33.62 25.44 -10.04
C ASP A 139 34.94 24.67 -9.84
N PRO A 140 35.64 24.35 -10.95
CA PRO A 140 36.86 23.54 -10.91
C PRO A 140 38.07 24.24 -10.28
N GLU A 141 38.00 25.56 -10.11
CA GLU A 141 39.09 26.32 -9.47
C GLU A 141 39.07 26.17 -7.93
N HIS A 142 37.91 25.89 -7.35
CA HIS A 142 37.74 25.80 -5.88
C HIS A 142 37.43 24.40 -5.40
N ILE A 143 36.93 23.49 -6.26
CA ILE A 143 36.54 22.13 -5.89
C ILE A 143 37.36 21.11 -6.70
N SER A 144 38.29 20.43 -6.04
CA SER A 144 39.09 19.37 -6.66
C SER A 144 38.37 18.03 -6.64
N VAL A 145 38.43 17.32 -7.76
CA VAL A 145 37.99 15.92 -7.88
C VAL A 145 39.13 14.91 -7.74
N ASP A 146 40.33 15.36 -7.37
CA ASP A 146 41.49 14.50 -7.21
C ASP A 146 41.22 13.45 -6.12
N GLY A 147 41.40 12.17 -6.47
CA GLY A 147 41.13 11.05 -5.59
C GLY A 147 39.65 10.71 -5.41
N TYR A 148 38.73 11.52 -5.94
CA TYR A 148 37.28 11.28 -5.78
C TYR A 148 36.81 10.00 -6.49
N GLY A 149 37.53 9.56 -7.50
CA GLY A 149 37.24 8.31 -8.19
C GLY A 149 37.22 7.08 -7.27
N GLU A 150 38.11 7.00 -6.30
CA GLU A 150 38.12 5.89 -5.32
C GLU A 150 36.93 6.03 -4.35
N VAL A 151 36.61 7.23 -3.90
CA VAL A 151 35.43 7.49 -3.05
C VAL A 151 34.13 7.10 -3.76
N LEU A 152 34.01 7.47 -5.04
CA LEU A 152 32.85 7.14 -5.86
C LEU A 152 32.75 5.63 -6.08
N LYS A 153 33.86 4.95 -6.28
CA LYS A 153 33.92 3.49 -6.45
C LYS A 153 33.46 2.77 -5.19
N GLU A 154 33.97 3.15 -4.02
CA GLU A 154 33.54 2.58 -2.73
C GLU A 154 32.03 2.78 -2.51
N ALA A 155 31.52 3.99 -2.78
CA ALA A 155 30.09 4.27 -2.66
C ALA A 155 29.25 3.44 -3.66
N ALA A 156 29.71 3.26 -4.87
CA ALA A 156 29.05 2.41 -5.86
C ALA A 156 29.04 0.93 -5.45
N GLU A 157 30.15 0.41 -4.93
CA GLU A 157 30.24 -0.95 -4.40
C GLU A 157 29.29 -1.16 -3.21
N GLU A 158 29.18 -0.20 -2.31
CA GLU A 158 28.22 -0.23 -1.21
C GLU A 158 26.76 -0.26 -1.72
N VAL A 159 26.41 0.61 -2.67
CA VAL A 159 25.07 0.64 -3.30
C VAL A 159 24.76 -0.69 -3.99
N ILE A 160 25.72 -1.26 -4.72
CA ILE A 160 25.56 -2.56 -5.37
C ILE A 160 25.31 -3.65 -4.33
N GLY A 161 26.04 -3.64 -3.21
CA GLY A 161 25.85 -4.57 -2.10
C GLY A 161 24.42 -4.49 -1.53
N GLN A 162 23.95 -3.29 -1.23
CA GLN A 162 22.59 -3.05 -0.70
C GLN A 162 21.49 -3.49 -1.68
N LEU A 163 21.68 -3.25 -2.99
CA LEU A 163 20.72 -3.72 -4.01
C LEU A 163 20.70 -5.25 -4.12
N LYS A 164 21.85 -5.90 -4.04
CA LYS A 164 21.94 -7.38 -4.03
C LYS A 164 21.21 -7.97 -2.82
N GLU A 165 21.43 -7.43 -1.63
CA GLU A 165 20.71 -7.86 -0.42
C GLU A 165 19.18 -7.76 -0.60
N LEU A 166 18.69 -6.68 -1.24
CA LEU A 166 17.24 -6.54 -1.53
C LEU A 166 16.75 -7.60 -2.51
N ILE A 167 17.53 -7.90 -3.55
CA ILE A 167 17.19 -8.93 -4.55
C ILE A 167 17.16 -10.31 -3.91
N ASP A 168 18.20 -10.67 -3.17
CA ASP A 168 18.32 -11.97 -2.51
C ASP A 168 17.18 -12.19 -1.50
N SER A 169 16.85 -11.14 -0.70
CA SER A 169 15.73 -11.20 0.25
C SER A 169 14.35 -11.36 -0.42
N SER A 170 14.20 -10.91 -1.67
CA SER A 170 12.97 -11.08 -2.46
C SER A 170 12.74 -12.55 -2.84
N ASP A 171 13.78 -13.28 -3.21
CA ASP A 171 13.68 -14.70 -3.57
C ASP A 171 13.33 -15.57 -2.36
N ASP A 172 13.97 -15.32 -1.22
CA ASP A 172 13.62 -15.98 0.05
C ASP A 172 12.19 -15.67 0.46
N GLY A 173 11.76 -14.42 0.35
CA GLY A 173 10.40 -13.98 0.64
C GLY A 173 9.35 -14.67 -0.23
N ARG A 174 9.65 -14.92 -1.51
CA ARG A 174 8.76 -15.63 -2.42
C ARG A 174 8.54 -17.09 -1.98
N ILE A 175 9.62 -17.79 -1.62
CA ILE A 175 9.52 -19.17 -1.12
C ILE A 175 8.69 -19.23 0.17
N MET A 176 8.89 -18.28 1.08
CA MET A 176 8.14 -18.22 2.34
C MET A 176 6.66 -17.89 2.14
N LYS A 177 6.31 -17.13 1.09
CA LYS A 177 4.95 -16.75 0.75
C LYS A 177 4.22 -17.85 -0.02
N GLU A 178 4.83 -18.39 -1.08
CA GLU A 178 4.22 -19.34 -2.02
C GLU A 178 4.40 -20.81 -1.58
N GLY A 179 5.33 -21.06 -0.67
CA GLY A 179 5.74 -22.41 -0.29
C GLY A 179 6.53 -23.11 -1.37
N ILE A 180 6.80 -24.39 -1.14
CA ILE A 180 7.51 -25.25 -2.09
C ILE A 180 6.51 -26.25 -2.68
N GLN A 181 6.32 -26.22 -4.00
CA GLN A 181 5.50 -27.19 -4.68
C GLN A 181 6.17 -28.57 -4.62
N THR A 182 5.58 -29.49 -3.88
CA THR A 182 6.12 -30.82 -3.66
C THR A 182 5.22 -31.86 -4.30
N VAL A 183 5.78 -32.73 -5.11
CA VAL A 183 5.10 -33.89 -5.70
C VAL A 183 5.59 -35.15 -5.03
N ILE A 184 4.67 -35.92 -4.43
CA ILE A 184 4.96 -37.22 -3.85
C ILE A 184 4.58 -38.30 -4.88
N LEU A 185 5.57 -39.04 -5.37
CA LEU A 185 5.39 -40.13 -6.30
C LEU A 185 5.62 -41.45 -5.58
N GLY A 186 4.70 -42.38 -5.74
CA GLY A 186 4.82 -43.71 -5.14
C GLY A 186 3.80 -44.71 -5.73
N LYS A 187 3.97 -46.01 -5.42
CA LYS A 187 2.94 -46.98 -5.72
C LYS A 187 1.76 -46.80 -4.77
N PRO A 188 0.51 -47.08 -5.18
CA PRO A 188 -0.62 -47.13 -4.25
C PRO A 188 -0.33 -48.06 -3.08
N ASN A 189 -0.52 -47.59 -1.86
CA ASN A 189 -0.28 -48.34 -0.62
C ASN A 189 1.22 -48.68 -0.34
N ALA A 190 2.15 -47.80 -0.68
CA ALA A 190 3.54 -47.92 -0.28
C ALA A 190 3.75 -47.39 1.15
#